data_9cabd272bbb6e0adb48f4dcf7ca6d4db
#
_entry.id   9cabd272bbb6e0adb48f4dcf7ca6d4db
#
_cell.length_a   1.000
_cell.length_b   1.000
_cell.length_c   1.000
_cell.angle_alpha   90.00
_cell.angle_beta   90.00
_cell.angle_gamma   90.00
#
_symmetry.space_group_name_H-M   'P 1'
#
loop_
_entity.id
_entity.type
_entity.pdbx_description
1 polymer ?
#
loop_
_entity_poly.entity_id
_entity_poly.type
_entity_poly.pdbx_seq_one_letter_code
_entity_poly.pdbx_strand_id
1 'polypeptide(L)'
;MGLKSEIRRHYRRTSRSDRKDLIAHWDEEEYHEEEIKKVFSVIFRTKGCYRCYSAGCSMCGYYTDTNPDIDDEDIEEQLNEALSYYEGQKIVKIYTSGSFMDEKEIDDKTALKILKSFDADKIVIETRPEFTDKNRIKRFSKAVDELEVALGLESANDFVLQNCINKGFTFQDYKDCVDKISDLVSIRTYLLLKPPFLTEKEAIEDLRNSIRKISDITDMISINPVNIQKGTLLEELWHRDLYSPPWLWSLVEVLSSLNGSKVPIVVSKAGLGSERGAANCENCDDEVIDLLEEFNRSQDLDLMNKLSSCSCKDRWKLEKEIAPYLHFRGSSKILRDRYTGYV
;
A
#
# COMPACT_ATOMS: atom_id res chain seq x y z
N MET A 1 -25.03 9.56 -9.37
CA MET A 1 -24.63 8.87 -8.12
C MET A 1 -23.14 9.08 -7.93
N GLY A 2 -22.68 9.60 -6.78
CA GLY A 2 -21.26 9.93 -6.57
C GLY A 2 -20.42 8.70 -6.19
N LEU A 3 -19.09 8.78 -6.32
CA LEU A 3 -18.12 7.72 -6.01
C LEU A 3 -18.36 7.05 -4.65
N LYS A 4 -18.59 7.81 -3.58
CA LYS A 4 -18.90 7.28 -2.24
C LYS A 4 -20.10 6.34 -2.21
N SER A 5 -21.15 6.64 -2.98
CA SER A 5 -22.35 5.82 -3.05
C SER A 5 -22.09 4.51 -3.79
N GLU A 6 -21.26 4.52 -4.84
CA GLU A 6 -20.85 3.32 -5.56
C GLU A 6 -19.95 2.43 -4.69
N ILE A 7 -18.93 2.98 -4.06
CA ILE A 7 -18.08 2.22 -3.15
C ILE A 7 -18.92 1.52 -2.08
N ARG A 8 -19.84 2.25 -1.44
CA ARG A 8 -20.68 1.73 -0.35
C ARG A 8 -21.54 0.53 -0.74
N ARG A 9 -21.91 0.39 -2.01
CA ARG A 9 -22.70 -0.77 -2.51
C ARG A 9 -21.92 -2.06 -2.46
N HIS A 10 -20.60 -2.00 -2.62
CA HIS A 10 -19.72 -3.16 -2.64
C HIS A 10 -19.25 -3.55 -1.24
N TYR A 11 -19.33 -2.65 -0.26
CA TYR A 11 -18.96 -2.91 1.12
C TYR A 11 -19.98 -3.85 1.79
N ARG A 12 -19.77 -5.15 1.64
CA ARG A 12 -20.54 -6.20 2.33
C ARG A 12 -19.62 -6.96 3.25
N ARG A 13 -19.85 -6.91 4.54
CA ARG A 13 -19.22 -7.82 5.49
C ARG A 13 -19.67 -9.24 5.19
N THR A 14 -18.76 -10.12 4.82
CA THR A 14 -19.08 -11.44 4.29
C THR A 14 -18.93 -12.58 5.30
N SER A 15 -18.20 -12.40 6.39
CA SER A 15 -18.09 -13.43 7.44
C SER A 15 -17.66 -12.86 8.79
N ARG A 16 -18.07 -13.53 9.87
CA ARG A 16 -17.41 -13.41 11.17
C ARG A 16 -16.17 -14.31 11.11
N SER A 17 -15.03 -13.74 10.79
CA SER A 17 -13.75 -14.42 10.96
C SER A 17 -13.49 -14.69 12.44
N ASP A 18 -12.71 -15.68 12.77
CA ASP A 18 -12.30 -15.91 14.13
C ASP A 18 -11.59 -14.65 14.67
N ARG A 19 -11.94 -14.24 15.90
CA ARG A 19 -11.42 -13.02 16.49
C ARG A 19 -9.97 -13.16 16.96
N LYS A 20 -9.57 -14.37 17.28
CA LYS A 20 -8.32 -14.73 17.95
C LYS A 20 -7.20 -15.06 16.99
N ASP A 21 -7.52 -15.34 15.72
CA ASP A 21 -6.53 -15.70 14.72
C ASP A 21 -5.95 -14.47 14.02
N LEU A 22 -4.65 -14.47 13.80
CA LEU A 22 -3.99 -13.52 12.88
C LEU A 22 -4.64 -13.58 11.49
N ILE A 23 -4.54 -12.49 10.74
CA ILE A 23 -4.91 -12.50 9.32
C ILE A 23 -3.84 -13.23 8.53
N ALA A 24 -2.57 -12.90 8.75
CA ALA A 24 -1.41 -13.52 8.10
C ALA A 24 -0.11 -13.18 8.82
N HIS A 25 0.92 -13.99 8.58
CA HIS A 25 2.30 -13.68 8.88
C HIS A 25 3.21 -14.27 7.79
N TRP A 26 4.40 -13.69 7.57
CA TRP A 26 5.40 -14.21 6.65
C TRP A 26 6.77 -13.63 6.96
N ASP A 27 7.80 -14.31 6.49
CA ASP A 27 9.18 -13.81 6.48
C ASP A 27 9.50 -13.21 5.11
N GLU A 28 10.27 -12.14 5.12
CA GLU A 28 10.79 -11.51 3.93
C GLU A 28 12.19 -10.92 4.17
N GLU A 29 12.77 -10.32 3.17
CA GLU A 29 14.03 -9.60 3.25
C GLU A 29 13.83 -8.16 2.83
N GLU A 30 14.49 -7.23 3.50
CA GLU A 30 14.47 -5.80 3.17
C GLU A 30 15.87 -5.19 3.21
N TYR A 31 16.14 -4.29 2.26
CA TYR A 31 17.32 -3.45 2.27
C TYR A 31 17.19 -2.38 3.36
N HIS A 32 18.11 -2.37 4.30
CA HIS A 32 18.14 -1.43 5.41
C HIS A 32 19.60 -1.17 5.83
N GLU A 33 20.02 0.11 5.93
CA GLU A 33 21.38 0.51 6.30
C GLU A 33 22.48 -0.20 5.50
N GLU A 34 22.34 -0.22 4.16
CA GLU A 34 23.28 -0.85 3.23
C GLU A 34 23.42 -2.38 3.35
N GLU A 35 22.53 -3.03 4.12
CA GLU A 35 22.50 -4.48 4.30
C GLU A 35 21.11 -5.07 4.03
N ILE A 36 21.08 -6.38 3.77
CA ILE A 36 19.84 -7.15 3.71
C ILE A 36 19.51 -7.68 5.09
N LYS A 37 18.38 -7.27 5.64
CA LYS A 37 17.87 -7.74 6.94
C LYS A 37 16.70 -8.69 6.77
N LYS A 38 16.64 -9.70 7.63
CA LYS A 38 15.43 -10.54 7.76
C LYS A 38 14.30 -9.76 8.43
N VAL A 39 13.11 -9.89 7.88
CA VAL A 39 11.91 -9.19 8.32
C VAL A 39 10.84 -10.22 8.69
N PHE A 40 10.21 -10.05 9.83
CA PHE A 40 8.98 -10.72 10.18
C PHE A 40 7.81 -9.76 9.97
N SER A 41 6.88 -10.12 9.11
CA SER A 41 5.68 -9.35 8.82
C SER A 41 4.45 -10.04 9.40
N VAL A 42 3.59 -9.27 10.09
CA VAL A 42 2.39 -9.80 10.73
C VAL A 42 1.20 -8.87 10.52
N ILE A 43 0.02 -9.44 10.25
CA ILE A 43 -1.23 -8.69 10.13
C ILE A 43 -2.17 -9.09 11.25
N PHE A 44 -2.39 -8.19 12.19
CA PHE A 44 -3.37 -8.34 13.24
C PHE A 44 -4.79 -8.11 12.72
N ARG A 45 -5.71 -8.95 13.10
CA ARG A 45 -7.14 -8.74 12.90
C ARG A 45 -7.65 -7.73 13.93
N THR A 46 -8.26 -6.66 13.46
CA THR A 46 -8.80 -5.59 14.30
C THR A 46 -10.26 -5.29 13.96
N LYS A 47 -10.83 -4.29 14.60
CA LYS A 47 -12.15 -3.72 14.24
C LYS A 47 -12.15 -3.14 12.83
N GLY A 48 -10.96 -2.84 12.31
CA GLY A 48 -10.72 -2.33 10.96
C GLY A 48 -10.90 -0.82 10.81
N CYS A 49 -10.45 -0.33 9.68
CA CYS A 49 -10.42 1.07 9.34
C CYS A 49 -11.80 1.74 9.51
N TYR A 50 -11.87 2.84 10.25
CA TYR A 50 -13.11 3.61 10.45
C TYR A 50 -13.76 4.06 9.13
N ARG A 51 -12.97 4.24 8.07
CA ARG A 51 -13.48 4.60 6.73
C ARG A 51 -14.43 3.54 6.17
N CYS A 52 -14.21 2.28 6.51
CA CYS A 52 -15.05 1.18 6.07
C CYS A 52 -16.49 1.28 6.58
N TYR A 53 -16.70 1.96 7.70
CA TYR A 53 -18.04 2.19 8.25
C TYR A 53 -18.78 3.34 7.54
N SER A 54 -18.09 4.16 6.75
CA SER A 54 -18.69 5.26 5.98
C SER A 54 -18.82 4.95 4.49
N ALA A 55 -17.71 4.86 3.77
CA ALA A 55 -17.66 4.52 2.35
C ALA A 55 -16.41 3.71 1.97
N GLY A 56 -15.30 3.85 2.71
CA GLY A 56 -14.03 3.18 2.38
C GLY A 56 -13.30 3.78 1.19
N CYS A 57 -12.18 3.13 0.83
CA CYS A 57 -11.42 3.42 -0.37
C CYS A 57 -11.90 2.51 -1.53
N SER A 58 -11.89 3.00 -2.76
CA SER A 58 -12.47 2.32 -3.93
C SER A 58 -11.85 0.95 -4.25
N MET A 59 -10.61 0.71 -3.82
CA MET A 59 -9.84 -0.51 -4.09
C MET A 59 -9.56 -1.35 -2.85
N CYS A 60 -9.85 -0.86 -1.63
CA CYS A 60 -9.46 -1.54 -0.40
C CYS A 60 -10.51 -2.57 0.02
N GLY A 61 -10.11 -3.84 0.10
CA GLY A 61 -10.92 -4.98 0.55
C GLY A 61 -10.59 -5.51 1.93
N TYR A 62 -9.64 -4.91 2.66
CA TYR A 62 -9.19 -5.39 3.98
C TYR A 62 -10.31 -5.45 5.03
N TYR A 63 -11.39 -4.69 4.84
CA TYR A 63 -12.55 -4.78 5.73
C TYR A 63 -13.21 -6.17 5.78
N THR A 64 -12.96 -7.03 4.79
CA THR A 64 -13.47 -8.41 4.76
C THR A 64 -12.83 -9.26 5.85
N ASP A 65 -11.63 -8.91 6.28
CA ASP A 65 -10.85 -9.63 7.29
C ASP A 65 -10.98 -9.03 8.70
N THR A 66 -11.84 -8.01 8.85
CA THR A 66 -12.08 -7.34 10.13
C THR A 66 -13.21 -8.00 10.93
N ASN A 67 -13.18 -7.81 12.25
CA ASN A 67 -14.29 -8.20 13.10
C ASN A 67 -14.59 -7.07 14.10
N PRO A 68 -15.81 -6.47 14.09
CA PRO A 68 -16.16 -5.34 14.96
C PRO A 68 -16.21 -5.68 16.43
N ASP A 69 -16.29 -6.96 16.77
CA ASP A 69 -16.45 -7.45 18.14
C ASP A 69 -15.09 -7.81 18.79
N ILE A 70 -13.96 -7.56 18.09
CA ILE A 70 -12.61 -7.77 18.62
C ILE A 70 -12.37 -6.84 19.80
N ASP A 71 -11.80 -7.40 20.87
CA ASP A 71 -11.33 -6.70 22.04
C ASP A 71 -9.83 -6.88 22.28
N ASP A 72 -9.32 -6.29 23.35
CA ASP A 72 -7.88 -6.32 23.65
C ASP A 72 -7.38 -7.71 24.02
N GLU A 73 -8.24 -8.59 24.59
CA GLU A 73 -7.89 -9.98 24.91
C GLU A 73 -7.71 -10.79 23.62
N ASP A 74 -8.57 -10.58 22.62
CA ASP A 74 -8.43 -11.21 21.30
C ASP A 74 -7.10 -10.81 20.64
N ILE A 75 -6.71 -9.52 20.72
CA ILE A 75 -5.44 -9.02 20.19
C ILE A 75 -4.25 -9.60 20.96
N GLU A 76 -4.36 -9.77 22.28
CA GLU A 76 -3.32 -10.42 23.07
C GLU A 76 -3.14 -11.91 22.70
N GLU A 77 -4.21 -12.63 22.36
CA GLU A 77 -4.11 -13.99 21.84
C GLU A 77 -3.43 -14.04 20.47
N GLN A 78 -3.78 -13.13 19.56
CA GLN A 78 -3.10 -12.96 18.29
C GLN A 78 -1.61 -12.60 18.46
N LEU A 79 -1.26 -11.79 19.45
CA LEU A 79 0.14 -11.50 19.78
C LEU A 79 0.90 -12.76 20.21
N ASN A 80 0.30 -13.60 21.04
CA ASN A 80 0.91 -14.88 21.44
C ASN A 80 1.11 -15.81 20.24
N GLU A 81 0.14 -15.83 19.31
CA GLU A 81 0.28 -16.55 18.05
C GLU A 81 1.44 -15.99 17.22
N ALA A 82 1.52 -14.66 17.02
CA ALA A 82 2.60 -14.02 16.29
C ALA A 82 3.97 -14.34 16.86
N LEU A 83 4.11 -14.30 18.20
CA LEU A 83 5.35 -14.62 18.90
C LEU A 83 5.78 -16.08 18.74
N SER A 84 4.86 -16.99 18.49
CA SER A 84 5.17 -18.41 18.23
C SER A 84 5.86 -18.64 16.88
N TYR A 85 5.71 -17.70 15.95
CA TYR A 85 6.34 -17.70 14.63
C TYR A 85 7.57 -16.80 14.54
N TYR A 86 7.75 -15.87 15.48
CA TYR A 86 8.87 -14.94 15.49
C TYR A 86 10.16 -15.65 15.91
N GLU A 87 11.17 -15.63 15.05
CA GLU A 87 12.46 -16.30 15.24
C GLU A 87 13.63 -15.33 15.51
N GLY A 88 13.33 -14.06 15.89
CA GLY A 88 14.36 -13.04 16.17
C GLY A 88 14.79 -12.26 14.93
N GLN A 89 13.92 -12.11 13.93
CA GLN A 89 14.14 -11.24 12.77
C GLN A 89 14.38 -9.80 13.23
N LYS A 90 15.35 -9.14 12.61
CA LYS A 90 15.82 -7.81 13.05
C LYS A 90 14.85 -6.67 12.71
N ILE A 91 13.96 -6.87 11.78
CA ILE A 91 12.88 -5.94 11.45
C ILE A 91 11.54 -6.65 11.65
N VAL A 92 10.61 -5.98 12.31
CA VAL A 92 9.21 -6.47 12.44
C VAL A 92 8.27 -5.45 11.83
N LYS A 93 7.44 -5.89 10.89
CA LYS A 93 6.38 -5.06 10.30
C LYS A 93 5.02 -5.48 10.86
N ILE A 94 4.35 -4.54 11.48
CA ILE A 94 3.05 -4.74 12.12
C ILE A 94 1.98 -4.04 11.30
N TYR A 95 1.13 -4.83 10.67
CA TYR A 95 -0.01 -4.39 9.89
C TYR A 95 -1.31 -4.61 10.64
N THR A 96 -2.31 -3.83 10.27
CA THR A 96 -3.70 -4.02 10.70
C THR A 96 -4.63 -3.87 9.50
N SER A 97 -5.91 -4.15 9.67
CA SER A 97 -6.90 -3.86 8.62
C SER A 97 -7.30 -2.39 8.58
N GLY A 98 -6.56 -1.51 9.25
CA GLY A 98 -6.86 -0.09 9.35
C GLY A 98 -5.66 0.77 9.72
N SER A 99 -5.47 1.04 11.00
CA SER A 99 -4.36 1.88 11.48
C SER A 99 -3.93 1.45 12.87
N PHE A 100 -2.68 1.07 13.03
CA PHE A 100 -2.11 0.73 14.35
C PHE A 100 -2.25 1.87 15.37
N MET A 101 -2.28 3.10 14.88
CA MET A 101 -2.41 4.30 15.70
C MET A 101 -3.88 4.74 15.94
N ASP A 102 -4.88 4.01 15.47
CA ASP A 102 -6.28 4.29 15.84
C ASP A 102 -6.60 3.61 17.17
N GLU A 103 -6.81 4.40 18.23
CA GLU A 103 -7.14 3.90 19.59
C GLU A 103 -8.44 3.08 19.62
N LYS A 104 -9.29 3.21 18.59
CA LYS A 104 -10.50 2.39 18.47
C LYS A 104 -10.21 1.00 17.92
N GLU A 105 -9.08 0.82 17.24
CA GLU A 105 -8.62 -0.47 16.75
C GLU A 105 -7.74 -1.18 17.78
N ILE A 106 -6.75 -0.46 18.33
CA ILE A 106 -5.79 -0.97 19.33
C ILE A 106 -5.57 0.11 20.37
N ASP A 107 -5.86 -0.17 21.62
CA ASP A 107 -5.63 0.77 22.70
C ASP A 107 -4.14 1.00 22.98
N ASP A 108 -3.80 2.06 23.70
CA ASP A 108 -2.41 2.43 24.01
C ASP A 108 -1.65 1.35 24.78
N LYS A 109 -2.30 0.66 25.72
CA LYS A 109 -1.69 -0.37 26.55
C LYS A 109 -1.35 -1.60 25.70
N THR A 110 -2.29 -2.05 24.91
CA THR A 110 -2.15 -3.18 23.99
C THR A 110 -1.13 -2.87 22.90
N ALA A 111 -1.16 -1.66 22.31
CA ALA A 111 -0.17 -1.21 21.34
C ALA A 111 1.27 -1.24 21.90
N LEU A 112 1.48 -0.70 23.12
CA LEU A 112 2.78 -0.74 23.79
C LEU A 112 3.22 -2.16 24.15
N LYS A 113 2.29 -3.05 24.50
CA LYS A 113 2.59 -4.46 24.74
C LYS A 113 3.09 -5.13 23.46
N ILE A 114 2.40 -4.92 22.33
CA ILE A 114 2.82 -5.45 21.02
C ILE A 114 4.24 -4.97 20.68
N LEU A 115 4.48 -3.65 20.71
CA LEU A 115 5.78 -3.06 20.37
C LEU A 115 6.94 -3.62 21.19
N LYS A 116 6.73 -3.87 22.50
CA LYS A 116 7.76 -4.37 23.41
C LYS A 116 7.95 -5.89 23.38
N SER A 117 7.09 -6.62 22.67
CA SER A 117 7.13 -8.08 22.68
C SER A 117 8.11 -8.66 21.66
N PHE A 118 8.55 -7.88 20.69
CA PHE A 118 9.51 -8.29 19.68
C PHE A 118 10.91 -7.77 20.02
N ASP A 119 11.89 -8.66 20.06
CA ASP A 119 13.32 -8.32 20.21
C ASP A 119 13.90 -7.97 18.82
N ALA A 120 13.51 -6.84 18.28
CA ALA A 120 13.87 -6.38 16.95
C ALA A 120 14.56 -5.02 17.01
N ASP A 121 15.54 -4.81 16.13
CA ASP A 121 16.26 -3.54 16.02
C ASP A 121 15.34 -2.44 15.50
N LYS A 122 14.37 -2.82 14.62
CA LYS A 122 13.40 -1.90 14.01
C LYS A 122 11.99 -2.46 13.99
N ILE A 123 11.03 -1.62 14.36
CA ILE A 123 9.59 -1.93 14.20
C ILE A 123 8.94 -0.94 13.25
N VAL A 124 8.22 -1.46 12.27
CA VAL A 124 7.42 -0.70 11.32
C VAL A 124 5.95 -0.84 11.68
N ILE A 125 5.25 0.27 11.86
CA ILE A 125 3.80 0.30 12.06
C ILE A 125 3.11 1.06 10.94
N GLU A 126 1.95 0.57 10.51
CA GLU A 126 1.15 1.22 9.47
C GLU A 126 0.07 2.10 10.08
N THR A 127 -0.09 3.32 9.57
CA THR A 127 -1.16 4.21 10.00
C THR A 127 -1.58 5.21 8.92
N ARG A 128 -2.67 5.90 9.21
CA ARG A 128 -3.17 7.02 8.41
C ARG A 128 -2.75 8.34 9.07
N PRO A 129 -2.53 9.43 8.29
CA PRO A 129 -2.06 10.72 8.81
C PRO A 129 -2.88 11.27 9.99
N GLU A 130 -4.21 11.12 9.95
CA GLU A 130 -5.11 11.67 10.97
C GLU A 130 -4.96 11.06 12.36
N PHE A 131 -4.33 9.88 12.48
CA PHE A 131 -4.12 9.21 13.77
C PHE A 131 -2.76 9.48 14.38
N THR A 132 -1.89 10.24 13.72
CA THR A 132 -0.55 10.55 14.23
C THR A 132 -0.60 11.65 15.31
N ASP A 133 -0.72 11.25 16.56
CA ASP A 133 -0.51 12.14 17.72
C ASP A 133 0.97 12.18 18.12
N LYS A 134 1.56 13.38 18.24
CA LYS A 134 2.99 13.55 18.56
C LYS A 134 3.39 12.94 19.90
N ASN A 135 2.53 13.03 20.92
CA ASN A 135 2.83 12.47 22.23
C ASN A 135 2.76 10.95 22.21
N ARG A 136 1.79 10.38 21.47
CA ARG A 136 1.65 8.95 21.29
C ARG A 136 2.85 8.37 20.54
N ILE A 137 3.25 8.97 19.43
CA ILE A 137 4.46 8.61 18.68
C ILE A 137 5.69 8.67 19.57
N LYS A 138 5.86 9.75 20.37
CA LYS A 138 7.00 9.88 21.30
C LYS A 138 7.01 8.80 22.39
N ARG A 139 5.84 8.29 22.82
CA ARG A 139 5.79 7.17 23.76
C ARG A 139 6.19 5.86 23.07
N PHE A 140 5.72 5.64 21.84
CA PHE A 140 6.00 4.44 21.08
C PHE A 140 7.46 4.37 20.62
N SER A 141 8.03 5.49 20.15
CA SER A 141 9.45 5.54 19.76
C SER A 141 10.43 5.28 20.92
N LYS A 142 10.01 5.50 22.16
CA LYS A 142 10.81 5.15 23.35
C LYS A 142 10.66 3.69 23.79
N ALA A 143 9.74 2.97 23.20
CA ALA A 143 9.47 1.58 23.56
C ALA A 143 10.25 0.56 22.73
N VAL A 144 10.88 1.02 21.65
CA VAL A 144 11.64 0.23 20.66
C VAL A 144 12.93 0.96 20.30
N ASP A 145 13.90 0.25 19.71
CA ASP A 145 15.18 0.86 19.33
C ASP A 145 15.01 1.80 18.15
N GLU A 146 14.35 1.36 17.08
CA GLU A 146 13.94 2.19 15.95
C GLU A 146 12.43 1.98 15.64
N LEU A 147 11.67 3.07 15.58
CA LEU A 147 10.30 3.07 15.12
C LEU A 147 10.20 3.72 13.73
N GLU A 148 9.66 2.99 12.77
CA GLU A 148 9.29 3.52 11.47
C GLU A 148 7.75 3.60 11.36
N VAL A 149 7.24 4.74 10.90
CA VAL A 149 5.82 4.95 10.64
C VAL A 149 5.55 4.90 9.15
N ALA A 150 4.83 3.87 8.72
CA ALA A 150 4.41 3.72 7.34
C ALA A 150 3.07 4.42 7.11
N LEU A 151 3.07 5.42 6.24
CA LEU A 151 1.91 6.25 5.91
C LEU A 151 1.35 5.88 4.54
N GLY A 152 0.10 5.46 4.51
CA GLY A 152 -0.61 5.16 3.27
C GLY A 152 -1.05 6.44 2.55
N LEU A 153 -0.15 7.12 1.82
CA LEU A 153 -0.48 8.30 1.02
C LEU A 153 -1.22 7.92 -0.26
N GLU A 154 -0.77 6.91 -0.97
CA GLU A 154 -1.25 6.36 -2.24
C GLU A 154 -0.94 7.23 -3.47
N SER A 155 -1.15 8.54 -3.41
CA SER A 155 -0.83 9.52 -4.45
C SER A 155 -0.64 10.91 -3.83
N ALA A 156 0.28 11.71 -4.35
CA ALA A 156 0.45 13.12 -3.98
C ALA A 156 -0.39 14.08 -4.86
N ASN A 157 -1.47 13.55 -5.43
CA ASN A 157 -2.44 14.29 -6.25
C ASN A 157 -3.82 14.25 -5.59
N ASP A 158 -4.29 15.39 -5.10
CA ASP A 158 -5.57 15.47 -4.39
C ASP A 158 -6.76 15.04 -5.24
N PHE A 159 -6.72 15.24 -6.57
CA PHE A 159 -7.77 14.74 -7.44
C PHE A 159 -7.83 13.20 -7.38
N VAL A 160 -6.69 12.52 -7.45
CA VAL A 160 -6.61 11.05 -7.35
C VAL A 160 -7.05 10.59 -5.97
N LEU A 161 -6.57 11.24 -4.91
CA LEU A 161 -6.94 10.91 -3.53
C LEU A 161 -8.45 11.00 -3.30
N GLN A 162 -9.09 12.09 -3.77
CA GLN A 162 -10.50 12.35 -3.47
C GLN A 162 -11.45 11.65 -4.46
N ASN A 163 -11.12 11.67 -5.77
CA ASN A 163 -12.05 11.30 -6.82
C ASN A 163 -11.78 9.91 -7.42
N CYS A 164 -10.61 9.34 -7.21
CA CYS A 164 -10.30 7.99 -7.67
C CYS A 164 -10.29 7.00 -6.50
N ILE A 165 -9.64 7.35 -5.40
CA ILE A 165 -9.45 6.48 -4.24
C ILE A 165 -10.53 6.68 -3.17
N ASN A 166 -11.03 7.90 -2.96
CA ASN A 166 -11.82 8.33 -1.81
C ASN A 166 -11.05 8.21 -0.49
N LYS A 167 -9.79 8.67 -0.47
CA LYS A 167 -8.86 8.49 0.65
C LYS A 167 -9.29 9.23 1.94
N GLY A 168 -9.93 10.40 1.81
CA GLY A 168 -10.53 11.16 2.92
C GLY A 168 -9.62 12.14 3.63
N PHE A 169 -8.40 12.31 3.14
CA PHE A 169 -7.45 13.37 3.51
C PHE A 169 -6.76 13.89 2.23
N THR A 170 -6.07 15.01 2.32
CA THR A 170 -5.36 15.68 1.24
C THR A 170 -3.85 15.44 1.32
N PHE A 171 -3.12 15.78 0.26
CA PHE A 171 -1.65 15.77 0.30
C PHE A 171 -1.10 16.77 1.33
N GLN A 172 -1.81 17.87 1.60
CA GLN A 172 -1.41 18.79 2.66
C GLN A 172 -1.54 18.15 4.06
N ASP A 173 -2.63 17.41 4.33
CA ASP A 173 -2.79 16.69 5.61
C ASP A 173 -1.65 15.67 5.83
N TYR A 174 -1.19 15.00 4.75
CA TYR A 174 -0.02 14.12 4.81
C TYR A 174 1.25 14.90 5.17
N LYS A 175 1.53 16.04 4.52
CA LYS A 175 2.71 16.86 4.83
C LYS A 175 2.69 17.35 6.27
N ASP A 176 1.56 17.86 6.72
CA ASP A 176 1.41 18.33 8.11
C ASP A 176 1.63 17.20 9.13
N CYS A 177 1.27 15.97 8.77
CA CYS A 177 1.57 14.78 9.56
C CYS A 177 3.08 14.52 9.60
N VAL A 178 3.75 14.47 8.44
CA VAL A 178 5.20 14.24 8.34
C VAL A 178 5.96 15.30 9.13
N ASP A 179 5.65 16.58 8.93
CA ASP A 179 6.29 17.70 9.65
C ASP A 179 6.14 17.57 11.17
N LYS A 180 5.04 16.97 11.63
CA LYS A 180 4.76 16.77 13.06
C LYS A 180 5.62 15.68 13.69
N ILE A 181 5.97 14.61 12.96
CA ILE A 181 6.54 13.39 13.54
C ILE A 181 7.94 13.02 13.03
N SER A 182 8.44 13.62 11.96
CA SER A 182 9.72 13.27 11.33
C SER A 182 10.95 13.53 12.23
N ASP A 183 10.81 14.35 13.26
CA ASP A 183 11.85 14.55 14.29
C ASP A 183 11.90 13.42 15.35
N LEU A 184 10.98 12.48 15.29
CA LEU A 184 10.81 11.41 16.30
C LEU A 184 10.96 9.99 15.75
N VAL A 185 10.67 9.79 14.46
CA VAL A 185 10.57 8.46 13.82
C VAL A 185 10.94 8.55 12.35
N SER A 186 11.39 7.43 11.78
CA SER A 186 11.54 7.29 10.33
C SER A 186 10.17 7.20 9.65
N ILE A 187 10.06 7.75 8.45
CA ILE A 187 8.82 7.80 7.67
C ILE A 187 8.94 6.91 6.44
N ARG A 188 8.07 5.92 6.31
CA ARG A 188 7.85 5.18 5.07
C ARG A 188 6.55 5.67 4.41
N THR A 189 6.58 5.91 3.11
CA THR A 189 5.39 6.35 2.37
C THR A 189 4.97 5.32 1.34
N TYR A 190 3.71 4.87 1.44
CA TYR A 190 3.11 3.99 0.46
C TYR A 190 2.50 4.79 -0.69
N LEU A 191 2.86 4.42 -1.91
CA LEU A 191 2.30 4.94 -3.15
C LEU A 191 1.70 3.80 -3.98
N LEU A 192 0.60 4.05 -4.67
CA LEU A 192 -0.01 3.09 -5.58
C LEU A 192 0.45 3.32 -7.02
N LEU A 193 0.73 2.25 -7.74
CA LEU A 193 0.76 2.27 -9.19
C LEU A 193 -0.63 1.91 -9.73
N LYS A 194 -1.19 2.78 -10.53
CA LYS A 194 -2.50 2.67 -11.20
C LYS A 194 -3.69 2.59 -10.24
N PRO A 195 -3.92 3.61 -9.41
CA PRO A 195 -5.21 3.78 -8.73
C PRO A 195 -6.38 3.65 -9.72
N PRO A 196 -7.59 3.29 -9.23
CA PRO A 196 -8.78 3.21 -10.08
C PRO A 196 -8.97 4.46 -10.94
N PHE A 197 -9.51 4.29 -12.14
CA PHE A 197 -9.82 5.35 -13.11
C PHE A 197 -8.63 6.04 -13.79
N LEU A 198 -7.40 5.63 -13.54
CA LEU A 198 -6.23 6.09 -14.29
C LEU A 198 -5.90 5.15 -15.45
N THR A 199 -5.53 5.73 -16.60
CA THR A 199 -4.86 5.00 -17.70
C THR A 199 -3.44 4.61 -17.28
N GLU A 200 -2.76 3.72 -18.03
CA GLU A 200 -1.33 3.41 -17.80
C GLU A 200 -0.47 4.68 -17.82
N LYS A 201 -0.70 5.57 -18.79
CA LYS A 201 0.05 6.83 -18.92
C LYS A 201 -0.17 7.75 -17.72
N GLU A 202 -1.44 7.98 -17.36
CA GLU A 202 -1.77 8.80 -16.19
C GLU A 202 -1.21 8.20 -14.88
N ALA A 203 -1.23 6.86 -14.75
CA ALA A 203 -0.68 6.16 -13.59
C ALA A 203 0.84 6.32 -13.46
N ILE A 204 1.56 6.20 -14.55
CA ILE A 204 3.00 6.42 -14.61
C ILE A 204 3.33 7.87 -14.22
N GLU A 205 2.60 8.84 -14.79
CA GLU A 205 2.80 10.26 -14.53
C GLU A 205 2.45 10.62 -13.06
N ASP A 206 1.35 10.07 -12.53
CA ASP A 206 0.93 10.30 -11.14
C ASP A 206 1.95 9.75 -10.14
N LEU A 207 2.42 8.51 -10.35
CA LEU A 207 3.42 7.89 -9.47
C LEU A 207 4.75 8.64 -9.51
N ARG A 208 5.26 8.99 -10.70
CA ARG A 208 6.48 9.80 -10.85
C ARG A 208 6.38 11.16 -10.16
N ASN A 209 5.24 11.83 -10.32
CA ASN A 209 4.99 13.12 -9.69
C ASN A 209 4.88 12.98 -8.17
N SER A 210 4.25 11.91 -7.70
CA SER A 210 4.13 11.62 -6.27
C SER A 210 5.50 11.36 -5.64
N ILE A 211 6.32 10.50 -6.25
CA ILE A 211 7.70 10.22 -5.80
C ILE A 211 8.48 11.54 -5.68
N ARG A 212 8.47 12.36 -6.75
CA ARG A 212 9.20 13.64 -6.74
C ARG A 212 8.78 14.58 -5.61
N LYS A 213 7.48 14.63 -5.30
CA LYS A 213 6.94 15.53 -4.26
C LYS A 213 7.27 15.11 -2.84
N ILE A 214 7.54 13.82 -2.62
CA ILE A 214 7.76 13.28 -1.27
C ILE A 214 9.22 12.91 -1.00
N SER A 215 10.09 12.87 -2.01
CA SER A 215 11.48 12.39 -1.86
C SER A 215 12.32 13.17 -0.83
N ASP A 216 11.98 14.42 -0.53
CA ASP A 216 12.69 15.23 0.45
C ASP A 216 12.05 15.18 1.85
N ILE A 217 10.92 14.47 2.01
CA ILE A 217 10.13 14.46 3.25
C ILE A 217 9.77 13.05 3.73
N THR A 218 10.39 12.03 3.17
CA THR A 218 10.21 10.62 3.57
C THR A 218 11.55 9.91 3.56
N ASP A 219 11.72 8.91 4.42
CA ASP A 219 12.97 8.16 4.53
C ASP A 219 12.96 6.90 3.66
N MET A 220 11.78 6.42 3.27
CA MET A 220 11.59 5.29 2.36
C MET A 220 10.29 5.42 1.57
N ILE A 221 10.29 4.98 0.32
CA ILE A 221 9.10 4.91 -0.52
C ILE A 221 8.81 3.43 -0.80
N SER A 222 7.57 3.00 -0.55
CA SER A 222 7.08 1.69 -0.97
C SER A 222 6.06 1.87 -2.10
N ILE A 223 6.40 1.35 -3.28
CA ILE A 223 5.49 1.33 -4.43
C ILE A 223 4.66 0.05 -4.36
N ASN A 224 3.34 0.22 -4.31
CA ASN A 224 2.39 -0.88 -4.27
C ASN A 224 1.61 -0.90 -5.58
N PRO A 225 1.95 -1.78 -6.56
CA PRO A 225 1.10 -1.99 -7.72
C PRO A 225 -0.29 -2.43 -7.28
N VAL A 226 -1.32 -1.78 -7.81
CA VAL A 226 -2.69 -2.10 -7.38
C VAL A 226 -3.04 -3.52 -7.75
N ASN A 227 -3.47 -4.29 -6.75
CA ASN A 227 -4.08 -5.58 -6.94
C ASN A 227 -5.59 -5.52 -6.66
N ILE A 228 -6.37 -6.37 -7.33
CA ILE A 228 -7.82 -6.35 -7.26
C ILE A 228 -8.29 -7.17 -6.08
N GLN A 229 -8.69 -6.49 -5.02
CA GLN A 229 -9.19 -7.11 -3.80
C GLN A 229 -10.69 -7.39 -3.90
N LYS A 230 -11.12 -8.49 -3.26
CA LYS A 230 -12.52 -8.94 -3.26
C LYS A 230 -13.44 -7.92 -2.57
N GLY A 231 -14.67 -7.83 -3.07
CA GLY A 231 -15.72 -7.01 -2.47
C GLY A 231 -15.55 -5.51 -2.68
N THR A 232 -14.69 -5.08 -3.60
CA THR A 232 -14.41 -3.67 -3.86
C THR A 232 -15.10 -3.13 -5.12
N LEU A 233 -15.21 -1.80 -5.22
CA LEU A 233 -15.62 -1.17 -6.47
C LEU A 233 -14.65 -1.53 -7.62
N LEU A 234 -13.35 -1.64 -7.30
CA LEU A 234 -12.34 -2.00 -8.28
C LEU A 234 -12.57 -3.41 -8.87
N GLU A 235 -12.97 -4.38 -8.05
CA GLU A 235 -13.32 -5.73 -8.51
C GLU A 235 -14.53 -5.70 -9.46
N GLU A 236 -15.55 -4.90 -9.15
CA GLU A 236 -16.70 -4.72 -10.03
C GLU A 236 -16.30 -4.10 -11.38
N LEU A 237 -15.42 -3.10 -11.38
CA LEU A 237 -14.89 -2.50 -12.60
C LEU A 237 -14.10 -3.52 -13.42
N TRP A 238 -13.30 -4.36 -12.78
CA TRP A 238 -12.54 -5.41 -13.44
C TRP A 238 -13.43 -6.48 -14.07
N HIS A 239 -14.45 -6.97 -13.36
CA HIS A 239 -15.42 -7.95 -13.92
C HIS A 239 -16.23 -7.39 -15.10
N ARG A 240 -16.27 -6.08 -15.26
CA ARG A 240 -16.94 -5.40 -16.39
C ARG A 240 -15.98 -4.95 -17.49
N ASP A 241 -14.74 -5.40 -17.47
CA ASP A 241 -13.69 -4.95 -18.40
C ASP A 241 -13.45 -3.42 -18.41
N LEU A 242 -13.77 -2.75 -17.29
CA LEU A 242 -13.60 -1.31 -17.10
C LEU A 242 -12.31 -0.94 -16.36
N TYR A 243 -11.60 -1.91 -15.83
CA TYR A 243 -10.29 -1.78 -15.20
C TYR A 243 -9.45 -3.03 -15.51
N SER A 244 -8.17 -2.84 -15.69
CA SER A 244 -7.15 -3.90 -15.69
C SER A 244 -6.04 -3.54 -14.70
N PRO A 245 -5.42 -4.52 -14.02
CA PRO A 245 -4.24 -4.27 -13.21
C PRO A 245 -3.13 -3.56 -14.00
N PRO A 246 -2.18 -2.90 -13.32
CA PRO A 246 -1.07 -2.25 -14.01
C PRO A 246 -0.19 -3.27 -14.75
N TRP A 247 0.44 -2.82 -15.82
CA TRP A 247 1.51 -3.58 -16.45
C TRP A 247 2.79 -3.50 -15.61
N LEU A 248 3.56 -4.59 -15.51
CA LEU A 248 4.90 -4.56 -14.92
C LEU A 248 5.83 -3.62 -15.70
N TRP A 249 5.63 -3.48 -17.03
CA TRP A 249 6.36 -2.50 -17.84
C TRP A 249 6.14 -1.06 -17.39
N SER A 250 4.99 -0.72 -16.83
CA SER A 250 4.74 0.61 -16.28
C SER A 250 5.57 0.86 -15.03
N LEU A 251 5.74 -0.15 -14.18
CA LEU A 251 6.61 -0.08 -13.02
C LEU A 251 8.08 0.07 -13.43
N VAL A 252 8.54 -0.75 -14.39
CA VAL A 252 9.89 -0.64 -14.97
C VAL A 252 10.13 0.75 -15.54
N GLU A 253 9.17 1.32 -16.28
CA GLU A 253 9.27 2.68 -16.82
C GLU A 253 9.38 3.74 -15.73
N VAL A 254 8.62 3.60 -14.63
CA VAL A 254 8.74 4.52 -13.49
C VAL A 254 10.13 4.42 -12.89
N LEU A 255 10.60 3.22 -12.52
CA LEU A 255 11.91 3.01 -11.89
C LEU A 255 13.05 3.50 -12.78
N SER A 256 13.03 3.18 -14.08
CA SER A 256 14.04 3.66 -15.04
C SER A 256 14.14 5.18 -15.13
N SER A 257 13.10 5.91 -14.72
CA SER A 257 13.07 7.38 -14.77
C SER A 257 13.55 8.05 -13.48
N LEU A 258 13.89 7.28 -12.44
CA LEU A 258 14.20 7.80 -11.10
C LEU A 258 15.70 8.06 -10.87
N ASN A 259 16.47 8.26 -11.93
CA ASN A 259 17.90 8.54 -11.83
C ASN A 259 18.19 9.67 -10.83
N GLY A 260 18.99 9.35 -9.79
CA GLY A 260 19.39 10.29 -8.74
C GLY A 260 18.41 10.39 -7.57
N SER A 261 17.42 9.52 -7.43
CA SER A 261 16.64 9.43 -6.19
C SER A 261 17.58 9.11 -5.03
N LYS A 262 17.52 9.91 -3.98
CA LYS A 262 18.31 9.71 -2.75
C LYS A 262 17.57 8.87 -1.71
N VAL A 263 16.27 8.66 -1.92
CA VAL A 263 15.41 7.91 -1.02
C VAL A 263 15.34 6.46 -1.47
N PRO A 264 15.57 5.49 -0.60
CA PRO A 264 15.38 4.07 -0.91
C PRO A 264 13.93 3.80 -1.37
N ILE A 265 13.81 2.98 -2.40
CA ILE A 265 12.51 2.61 -2.97
C ILE A 265 12.38 1.10 -2.92
N VAL A 266 11.27 0.61 -2.40
CA VAL A 266 10.93 -0.81 -2.44
C VAL A 266 9.64 -1.01 -3.23
N VAL A 267 9.55 -2.12 -3.93
CA VAL A 267 8.37 -2.52 -4.68
C VAL A 267 7.71 -3.68 -3.95
N SER A 268 6.43 -3.52 -3.60
CA SER A 268 5.65 -4.60 -3.00
C SER A 268 5.45 -5.74 -4.00
N LYS A 269 5.65 -6.97 -3.51
CA LYS A 269 5.46 -8.20 -4.31
C LYS A 269 4.00 -8.68 -4.36
N ALA A 270 3.12 -8.06 -3.59
CA ALA A 270 1.75 -8.50 -3.43
C ALA A 270 0.99 -8.58 -4.77
N GLY A 271 0.71 -9.79 -5.21
CA GLY A 271 -0.08 -10.06 -6.42
C GLY A 271 0.67 -9.92 -7.74
N LEU A 272 2.00 -9.67 -7.76
CA LEU A 272 2.76 -9.61 -9.00
C LEU A 272 2.65 -10.93 -9.79
N GLY A 273 2.54 -10.85 -11.11
CA GLY A 273 2.41 -11.99 -12.02
C GLY A 273 1.05 -12.69 -11.96
N SER A 274 0.08 -12.20 -11.19
CA SER A 274 -1.25 -12.78 -11.10
C SER A 274 -2.28 -12.03 -11.96
N GLU A 275 -3.38 -12.72 -12.31
CA GLU A 275 -4.49 -12.11 -13.04
C GLU A 275 -5.10 -10.89 -12.33
N ARG A 276 -5.01 -10.86 -11.00
CA ARG A 276 -5.56 -9.79 -10.16
C ARG A 276 -4.54 -8.70 -9.80
N GLY A 277 -3.29 -8.85 -10.19
CA GLY A 277 -2.19 -7.94 -9.86
C GLY A 277 -1.42 -7.47 -11.07
N ALA A 278 -0.32 -6.78 -10.84
CA ALA A 278 0.53 -6.30 -11.93
C ALA A 278 1.17 -7.46 -12.69
N ALA A 279 0.97 -7.49 -14.00
CA ALA A 279 1.48 -8.53 -14.88
C ALA A 279 1.76 -7.96 -16.29
N ASN A 280 2.53 -8.67 -17.08
CA ASN A 280 2.77 -8.37 -18.49
C ASN A 280 2.19 -9.49 -19.40
N CYS A 281 2.88 -10.62 -19.43
CA CYS A 281 2.48 -11.85 -20.10
C CYS A 281 3.25 -13.02 -19.46
N GLU A 282 2.73 -14.23 -19.60
CA GLU A 282 3.33 -15.43 -18.99
C GLU A 282 4.82 -15.66 -19.39
N ASN A 283 5.28 -15.09 -20.51
CA ASN A 283 6.65 -15.31 -21.00
C ASN A 283 7.72 -14.40 -20.38
N CYS A 284 7.34 -13.29 -19.73
CA CYS A 284 8.30 -12.32 -19.21
C CYS A 284 8.02 -11.85 -17.79
N ASP A 285 6.95 -12.32 -17.16
CA ASP A 285 6.59 -11.89 -15.82
C ASP A 285 7.64 -12.30 -14.80
N ASP A 286 8.08 -13.55 -14.82
CA ASP A 286 9.10 -14.06 -13.90
C ASP A 286 10.41 -13.28 -14.02
N GLU A 287 10.91 -13.01 -15.24
CA GLU A 287 12.14 -12.23 -15.44
C GLU A 287 12.02 -10.82 -14.84
N VAL A 288 10.87 -10.16 -15.02
CA VAL A 288 10.65 -8.81 -14.48
C VAL A 288 10.51 -8.84 -12.96
N ILE A 289 9.82 -9.84 -12.42
CA ILE A 289 9.62 -10.00 -10.98
C ILE A 289 10.94 -10.28 -10.28
N ASP A 290 11.76 -11.21 -10.79
CA ASP A 290 13.09 -11.51 -10.25
C ASP A 290 13.98 -10.27 -10.23
N LEU A 291 13.91 -9.47 -11.28
CA LEU A 291 14.68 -8.24 -11.39
C LEU A 291 14.19 -7.15 -10.41
N LEU A 292 12.90 -7.06 -10.17
CA LEU A 292 12.35 -6.17 -9.14
C LEU A 292 12.75 -6.62 -7.73
N GLU A 293 12.85 -7.93 -7.49
CA GLU A 293 13.37 -8.46 -6.23
C GLU A 293 14.85 -8.13 -6.03
N GLU A 294 15.66 -8.26 -7.09
CA GLU A 294 17.06 -7.85 -7.04
C GLU A 294 17.19 -6.35 -6.83
N PHE A 295 16.34 -5.54 -7.48
CA PHE A 295 16.27 -4.10 -7.24
C PHE A 295 15.96 -3.78 -5.77
N ASN A 296 14.97 -4.43 -5.18
CA ASN A 296 14.64 -4.23 -3.77
C ASN A 296 15.82 -4.51 -2.83
N ARG A 297 16.71 -5.44 -3.20
CA ARG A 297 17.90 -5.79 -2.42
C ARG A 297 19.09 -4.87 -2.69
N SER A 298 19.26 -4.38 -3.91
CA SER A 298 20.47 -3.66 -4.34
C SER A 298 20.29 -2.16 -4.49
N GLN A 299 19.06 -1.70 -4.66
CA GLN A 299 18.71 -0.32 -5.05
C GLN A 299 19.36 0.12 -6.38
N ASP A 300 19.83 -0.85 -7.20
CA ASP A 300 20.49 -0.60 -8.49
C ASP A 300 19.43 -0.38 -9.60
N LEU A 301 19.21 0.87 -9.97
CA LEU A 301 18.30 1.23 -11.07
C LEU A 301 18.78 0.78 -12.46
N ASP A 302 20.07 0.52 -12.63
CA ASP A 302 20.62 0.03 -13.91
C ASP A 302 20.13 -1.38 -14.25
N LEU A 303 19.64 -2.12 -13.27
CA LEU A 303 18.98 -3.40 -13.48
C LEU A 303 17.82 -3.28 -14.50
N MET A 304 17.09 -2.17 -14.48
CA MET A 304 15.96 -1.96 -15.41
C MET A 304 16.37 -1.97 -16.88
N ASN A 305 17.65 -1.70 -17.18
CA ASN A 305 18.22 -1.72 -18.53
C ASN A 305 18.62 -3.13 -18.97
N LYS A 306 18.65 -4.13 -18.08
CA LYS A 306 19.05 -5.51 -18.36
C LYS A 306 17.92 -6.39 -18.90
N LEU A 307 16.67 -5.90 -18.81
CA LEU A 307 15.47 -6.65 -19.21
C LEU A 307 15.48 -7.02 -20.70
N SER A 308 15.17 -8.27 -20.96
CA SER A 308 14.99 -8.80 -22.31
C SER A 308 13.81 -8.11 -23.02
N SER A 309 13.91 -8.04 -24.34
CA SER A 309 12.80 -7.54 -25.15
C SER A 309 11.69 -8.60 -25.25
N CYS A 310 10.47 -8.23 -24.93
CA CYS A 310 9.30 -9.07 -25.12
C CYS A 310 8.28 -8.38 -26.01
N SER A 311 7.62 -9.13 -26.89
CA SER A 311 6.60 -8.59 -27.82
C SER A 311 5.40 -7.94 -27.11
N CYS A 312 5.09 -8.35 -25.88
CA CYS A 312 4.04 -7.72 -25.08
C CYS A 312 4.34 -6.25 -24.73
N LYS A 313 5.61 -5.84 -24.76
CA LYS A 313 6.03 -4.46 -24.54
C LYS A 313 5.49 -3.51 -25.60
N ASP A 314 5.34 -3.98 -26.84
CA ASP A 314 4.75 -3.16 -27.90
C ASP A 314 3.23 -3.01 -27.72
N ARG A 315 2.56 -4.05 -27.22
CA ARG A 315 1.14 -3.97 -26.82
C ARG A 315 0.95 -2.98 -25.66
N TRP A 316 1.80 -3.05 -24.64
CA TRP A 316 1.79 -2.09 -23.53
C TRP A 316 2.00 -0.65 -24.01
N LYS A 317 2.99 -0.39 -24.89
CA LYS A 317 3.23 0.93 -25.48
C LYS A 317 2.00 1.44 -26.22
N LEU A 318 1.40 0.59 -27.04
CA LEU A 318 0.18 0.93 -27.76
C LEU A 318 -0.97 1.26 -26.82
N GLU A 319 -1.23 0.43 -25.80
CA GLU A 319 -2.26 0.67 -24.81
C GLU A 319 -2.01 1.99 -24.06
N LYS A 320 -0.79 2.25 -23.60
CA LYS A 320 -0.39 3.49 -22.95
C LYS A 320 -0.70 4.73 -23.77
N GLU A 321 -0.44 4.72 -25.09
CA GLU A 321 -0.65 5.87 -25.95
C GLU A 321 -2.11 6.02 -26.40
N ILE A 322 -2.84 4.92 -26.61
CA ILE A 322 -4.20 4.96 -27.17
C ILE A 322 -5.27 5.02 -26.06
N ALA A 323 -5.05 4.43 -24.88
CA ALA A 323 -6.05 4.36 -23.83
C ALA A 323 -6.66 5.71 -23.44
N PRO A 324 -5.92 6.85 -23.43
CA PRO A 324 -6.53 8.15 -23.18
C PRO A 324 -7.62 8.56 -24.20
N TYR A 325 -7.61 7.97 -25.38
CA TYR A 325 -8.55 8.28 -26.47
C TYR A 325 -9.66 7.22 -26.64
N LEU A 326 -9.47 6.05 -26.04
CA LEU A 326 -10.44 4.97 -26.08
C LEU A 326 -11.25 4.94 -24.78
N HIS A 327 -12.57 4.86 -24.93
CA HIS A 327 -13.50 4.73 -23.80
C HIS A 327 -13.52 3.30 -23.22
N PHE A 328 -12.42 2.56 -23.30
CA PHE A 328 -12.34 1.17 -22.90
C PHE A 328 -11.60 0.98 -21.56
N ARG A 329 -12.05 0.00 -20.78
CA ARG A 329 -11.38 -0.56 -19.60
C ARG A 329 -11.14 0.41 -18.44
N GLY A 330 -12.17 1.16 -18.05
CA GLY A 330 -12.19 1.88 -16.77
C GLY A 330 -11.29 3.11 -16.65
N SER A 331 -10.46 3.35 -17.65
CA SER A 331 -9.48 4.43 -17.66
C SER A 331 -9.96 5.67 -18.40
N SER A 332 -11.18 5.67 -18.93
CA SER A 332 -11.65 6.81 -19.69
C SER A 332 -12.12 7.95 -18.80
N LYS A 333 -11.94 9.18 -19.29
CA LYS A 333 -12.48 10.38 -18.67
C LYS A 333 -13.99 10.25 -18.39
N ILE A 334 -14.73 9.58 -19.29
CA ILE A 334 -16.20 9.36 -19.15
C ILE A 334 -16.52 8.52 -17.92
N LEU A 335 -15.78 7.44 -17.63
CA LEU A 335 -16.00 6.64 -16.44
C LEU A 335 -15.66 7.41 -15.18
N ARG A 336 -14.52 8.10 -15.18
CA ARG A 336 -14.11 8.98 -14.10
C ARG A 336 -15.19 10.03 -13.85
N ASP A 337 -15.64 10.74 -14.87
CA ASP A 337 -16.69 11.76 -14.77
C ASP A 337 -18.00 11.16 -14.23
N ARG A 338 -18.37 9.96 -14.67
CA ARG A 338 -19.57 9.26 -14.19
C ARG A 338 -19.53 8.92 -12.71
N TYR A 339 -18.38 8.44 -12.20
CA TYR A 339 -18.25 8.00 -10.82
C TYR A 339 -17.79 9.12 -9.86
N THR A 340 -17.09 10.13 -10.35
CA THR A 340 -16.60 11.25 -9.53
C THR A 340 -17.57 12.44 -9.48
N GLY A 341 -18.61 12.44 -10.30
CA GLY A 341 -19.58 13.53 -10.35
C GLY A 341 -19.09 14.79 -11.07
N TYR A 342 -18.00 14.71 -11.84
CA TYR A 342 -17.61 15.75 -12.77
C TYR A 342 -18.39 15.57 -14.07
N VAL A 343 -19.52 16.28 -14.17
CA VAL A 343 -20.28 16.48 -15.41
C VAL A 343 -19.92 17.85 -15.96
#